data_381218130a22bba2b68b735fc7c2522b
#
_entry.id   381218130a22bba2b68b735fc7c2522b
#
_cell.length_a   1.000
_cell.length_b   1.000
_cell.length_c   1.000
_cell.angle_alpha   90.00
_cell.angle_beta   90.00
_cell.angle_gamma   90.00
#
_symmetry.space_group_name_H-M   'P 1'
#
loop_
_entity.id
_entity.type
_entity.pdbx_description
1 polymer ?
#
loop_
_entity_poly.entity_id
_entity_poly.type
_entity_poly.pdbx_seq_one_letter_code
_entity_poly.pdbx_strand_id
1 'polypeptide(L)'
;DVEGLSYKAGDKYKASAKGKSNQPVCFIDSTGRTYSLPAHTLPSARGQGEPLSGRVSPPSGASFMAAVMGKDKDAYLMSTDAGYGFVVRYADLLANKKAGKTVLNVPKGARVLSPQPIASTADDRIALVSNEGRLLVFPVSELPEMVRGKGNKMMSIPGARVAERVEFVQDVQVVGPDDALTLYAGKRHLTLKAGDLEHYYGERGRRGAKLPRGFQNVDAMSVERKG
;
A
#
# COMPACT_ATOMS: atom_id res chain seq x y z
N ASP A 1 2.09 -20.58 1.53
CA ASP A 1 0.80 -20.45 0.85
C ASP A 1 -0.27 -20.08 1.88
N VAL A 2 -0.89 -18.93 1.73
CA VAL A 2 -1.82 -18.35 2.73
C VAL A 2 -3.20 -19.02 2.61
N GLU A 3 -3.52 -19.55 1.44
CA GLU A 3 -4.81 -20.18 1.13
C GLU A 3 -5.00 -21.54 1.84
N GLY A 4 -3.91 -22.17 2.27
CA GLY A 4 -3.95 -23.44 3.01
C GLY A 4 -4.02 -23.31 4.54
N LEU A 5 -4.08 -22.08 5.08
CA LEU A 5 -4.11 -21.88 6.53
C LEU A 5 -5.54 -21.97 7.08
N SER A 6 -5.68 -22.69 8.18
CA SER A 6 -6.93 -22.69 8.95
C SER A 6 -6.89 -21.62 10.06
N TYR A 7 -7.97 -20.91 10.22
CA TYR A 7 -8.11 -19.85 11.22
C TYR A 7 -9.14 -20.23 12.28
N LYS A 8 -8.99 -19.72 13.50
CA LYS A 8 -10.02 -19.84 14.51
C LYS A 8 -11.29 -19.11 14.08
N ALA A 9 -12.42 -19.51 14.63
CA ALA A 9 -13.70 -18.83 14.39
C ALA A 9 -13.59 -17.33 14.71
N GLY A 10 -13.90 -16.49 13.73
CA GLY A 10 -13.79 -15.03 13.82
C GLY A 10 -12.46 -14.43 13.33
N ASP A 11 -11.43 -15.24 13.17
CA ASP A 11 -10.15 -14.81 12.60
C ASP A 11 -10.14 -14.95 11.08
N LYS A 12 -9.38 -14.07 10.43
CA LYS A 12 -9.16 -14.11 8.98
C LYS A 12 -7.77 -13.59 8.64
N TYR A 13 -7.27 -13.99 7.49
CA TYR A 13 -6.06 -13.40 6.93
C TYR A 13 -6.18 -11.89 6.79
N LYS A 14 -5.15 -11.16 7.19
CA LYS A 14 -5.10 -9.70 7.05
C LYS A 14 -3.92 -9.25 6.19
N ALA A 15 -2.73 -9.65 6.55
CA ALA A 15 -1.50 -9.27 5.85
C ALA A 15 -0.39 -10.27 6.14
N SER A 16 0.58 -10.35 5.24
CA SER A 16 1.83 -11.08 5.44
C SER A 16 3.01 -10.35 4.84
N ALA A 17 4.18 -10.63 5.37
CA ALA A 17 5.46 -10.19 4.81
C ALA A 17 6.43 -11.37 4.81
N LYS A 18 7.29 -11.42 3.81
CA LYS A 18 8.36 -12.42 3.69
C LYS A 18 9.71 -11.78 3.97
N GLY A 19 10.53 -12.43 4.79
CA GLY A 19 11.86 -11.96 5.11
C GLY A 19 12.65 -12.99 5.88
N LYS A 20 13.87 -12.63 6.28
CA LYS A 20 14.74 -13.49 7.08
C LYS A 20 14.45 -13.28 8.57
N SER A 21 14.63 -14.33 9.37
CA SER A 21 14.42 -14.29 10.82
C SER A 21 15.30 -13.27 11.57
N ASN A 22 16.47 -12.93 11.01
CA ASN A 22 17.38 -11.93 11.56
C ASN A 22 17.07 -10.48 11.13
N GLN A 23 15.99 -10.27 10.38
CA GLN A 23 15.53 -8.93 9.97
C GLN A 23 14.44 -8.42 10.91
N PRO A 24 14.32 -7.10 11.09
CA PRO A 24 13.14 -6.53 11.73
C PRO A 24 11.93 -6.63 10.80
N VAL A 25 10.76 -6.79 11.38
CA VAL A 25 9.48 -6.63 10.70
C VAL A 25 8.88 -5.28 11.08
N CYS A 26 8.34 -4.57 10.11
CA CYS A 26 7.65 -3.29 10.30
C CYS A 26 6.14 -3.49 10.16
N PHE A 27 5.39 -2.99 11.14
CA PHE A 27 3.92 -2.94 11.11
C PHE A 27 3.47 -1.50 10.97
N ILE A 28 2.38 -1.28 10.26
CA ILE A 28 1.81 0.05 10.03
C ILE A 28 0.38 0.04 10.53
N ASP A 29 0.01 1.03 11.32
CA ASP A 29 -1.36 1.20 11.81
C ASP A 29 -2.19 2.19 10.98
N SER A 30 -3.48 2.26 11.28
CA SER A 30 -4.45 3.12 10.60
C SER A 30 -4.22 4.62 10.79
N THR A 31 -3.36 5.01 11.73
CA THR A 31 -2.98 6.42 11.96
C THR A 31 -1.74 6.85 11.19
N GLY A 32 -1.07 5.91 10.49
CA GLY A 32 0.17 6.17 9.76
C GLY A 32 1.43 6.02 10.62
N ARG A 33 1.32 5.41 11.79
CA ARG A 33 2.46 5.09 12.67
C ARG A 33 3.04 3.73 12.29
N THR A 34 4.35 3.61 12.45
CA THR A 34 5.09 2.36 12.25
C THR A 34 5.65 1.84 13.56
N TYR A 35 5.77 0.52 13.63
CA TYR A 35 6.30 -0.23 14.76
C TYR A 35 7.25 -1.30 14.23
N SER A 36 8.31 -1.60 14.97
CA SER A 36 9.27 -2.61 14.52
C SER A 36 9.53 -3.63 15.62
N LEU A 37 9.57 -4.89 15.23
CA LEU A 37 9.94 -6.01 16.09
C LEU A 37 10.95 -6.90 15.38
N PRO A 38 11.94 -7.47 16.11
CA PRO A 38 12.80 -8.49 15.54
C PRO A 38 11.96 -9.72 15.12
N ALA A 39 12.09 -10.18 13.88
CA ALA A 39 11.24 -11.25 13.36
C ALA A 39 11.40 -12.57 14.15
N HIS A 40 12.61 -12.87 14.64
CA HIS A 40 12.87 -14.09 15.44
C HIS A 40 12.17 -14.12 16.79
N THR A 41 11.66 -12.96 17.27
CA THR A 41 10.92 -12.87 18.54
C THR A 41 9.43 -13.08 18.38
N LEU A 42 8.94 -13.18 17.15
CA LEU A 42 7.51 -13.43 16.89
C LEU A 42 7.18 -14.90 17.15
N PRO A 43 5.94 -15.21 17.57
CA PRO A 43 5.53 -16.59 17.82
C PRO A 43 5.64 -17.44 16.55
N SER A 44 5.96 -18.71 16.73
CA SER A 44 6.05 -19.66 15.62
C SER A 44 4.66 -19.94 15.02
N ALA A 45 4.64 -20.35 13.76
CA ALA A 45 3.41 -20.73 13.07
C ALA A 45 2.69 -21.97 13.67
N ARG A 46 3.37 -22.71 14.56
CA ARG A 46 2.80 -23.86 15.29
C ARG A 46 2.07 -23.45 16.56
N GLY A 47 2.25 -22.17 16.99
CA GLY A 47 1.64 -21.63 18.20
C GLY A 47 0.27 -21.02 17.93
N GLN A 48 -0.34 -20.53 19.02
CA GLN A 48 -1.65 -19.86 18.98
C GLN A 48 -1.59 -18.43 18.43
N GLY A 49 -0.39 -17.93 18.12
CA GLY A 49 -0.16 -16.52 17.86
C GLY A 49 -0.27 -15.67 19.15
N GLU A 50 -0.01 -14.41 19.03
CA GLU A 50 -0.19 -13.44 20.11
C GLU A 50 -0.72 -12.11 19.56
N PRO A 51 -1.49 -11.34 20.33
CA PRO A 51 -1.91 -10.01 19.91
C PRO A 51 -0.71 -9.08 19.75
N LEU A 52 -0.62 -8.41 18.63
CA LEU A 52 0.47 -7.45 18.37
C LEU A 52 0.45 -6.27 19.37
N SER A 53 -0.73 -5.89 19.85
CA SER A 53 -0.92 -4.88 20.89
C SER A 53 -0.28 -5.24 22.24
N GLY A 54 0.07 -6.48 22.48
CA GLY A 54 0.88 -6.91 23.63
C GLY A 54 2.38 -6.60 23.49
N ARG A 55 2.83 -6.34 22.28
CA ARG A 55 4.26 -6.09 21.95
C ARG A 55 4.56 -4.63 21.68
N VAL A 56 3.61 -3.89 21.14
CA VAL A 56 3.69 -2.46 20.80
C VAL A 56 2.50 -1.71 21.36
N SER A 57 2.59 -0.38 21.45
CA SER A 57 1.59 0.47 22.10
C SER A 57 0.99 1.46 21.09
N PRO A 58 0.04 1.02 20.24
CA PRO A 58 -0.64 1.91 19.31
C PRO A 58 -1.59 2.87 20.05
N PRO A 59 -1.89 4.04 19.45
CA PRO A 59 -2.93 4.91 19.98
C PRO A 59 -4.28 4.20 20.09
N SER A 60 -5.13 4.66 21.02
CA SER A 60 -6.49 4.14 21.17
C SER A 60 -7.27 4.26 19.85
N GLY A 61 -7.95 3.18 19.46
CA GLY A 61 -8.73 3.12 18.22
C GLY A 61 -7.92 2.84 16.95
N ALA A 62 -6.59 2.78 17.03
CA ALA A 62 -5.75 2.40 15.90
C ALA A 62 -5.87 0.89 15.61
N SER A 63 -5.85 0.54 14.33
CA SER A 63 -5.80 -0.84 13.85
C SER A 63 -4.57 -1.05 12.97
N PHE A 64 -3.97 -2.23 13.02
CA PHE A 64 -2.85 -2.57 12.14
C PHE A 64 -3.35 -2.83 10.72
N MET A 65 -2.71 -2.20 9.74
CA MET A 65 -3.12 -2.23 8.34
C MET A 65 -2.23 -3.11 7.47
N ALA A 66 -0.93 -3.17 7.77
CA ALA A 66 0.04 -3.90 6.96
C ALA A 66 1.25 -4.32 7.76
N ALA A 67 1.95 -5.31 7.24
CA ALA A 67 3.28 -5.73 7.67
C ALA A 67 4.22 -5.72 6.46
N VAL A 68 5.44 -5.23 6.65
CA VAL A 68 6.46 -5.22 5.60
C VAL A 68 7.80 -5.69 6.16
N MET A 69 8.58 -6.33 5.31
CA MET A 69 9.96 -6.72 5.57
C MET A 69 10.82 -6.37 4.36
N GLY A 70 12.04 -5.94 4.62
CA GLY A 70 12.97 -5.58 3.56
C GLY A 70 14.38 -5.36 4.10
N LYS A 71 15.25 -4.91 3.22
CA LYS A 71 16.59 -4.44 3.56
C LYS A 71 16.55 -2.92 3.73
N ASP A 72 17.51 -2.37 4.47
CA ASP A 72 17.55 -0.94 4.81
C ASP A 72 17.38 0.00 3.61
N LYS A 73 17.97 -0.36 2.47
CA LYS A 73 17.93 0.46 1.23
C LYS A 73 16.73 0.19 0.34
N ASP A 74 15.92 -0.82 0.64
CA ASP A 74 14.72 -1.12 -0.17
C ASP A 74 13.75 0.06 -0.12
N ALA A 75 13.16 0.37 -1.26
CA ALA A 75 12.20 1.46 -1.39
C ALA A 75 10.76 0.95 -1.34
N TYR A 76 9.90 1.73 -0.70
CA TYR A 76 8.46 1.48 -0.61
C TYR A 76 7.68 2.75 -0.97
N LEU A 77 6.54 2.56 -1.59
CA LEU A 77 5.53 3.61 -1.72
C LEU A 77 4.69 3.63 -0.44
N MET A 78 4.66 4.78 0.23
CA MET A 78 3.74 5.09 1.32
C MET A 78 2.67 6.03 0.80
N SER A 79 1.41 5.69 1.00
CA SER A 79 0.30 6.47 0.45
C SER A 79 -0.98 6.38 1.27
N THR A 80 -1.86 7.35 1.02
CA THR A 80 -3.22 7.38 1.54
C THR A 80 -4.22 7.38 0.40
N ASP A 81 -5.44 6.98 0.68
CA ASP A 81 -6.53 7.01 -0.30
C ASP A 81 -7.06 8.42 -0.60
N ALA A 82 -6.52 9.44 0.06
CA ALA A 82 -6.69 10.83 -0.34
C ALA A 82 -5.93 11.18 -1.64
N GLY A 83 -5.10 10.28 -2.16
CA GLY A 83 -4.32 10.48 -3.37
C GLY A 83 -2.98 11.16 -3.14
N TYR A 84 -2.38 11.03 -1.97
CA TYR A 84 -1.03 11.52 -1.64
C TYR A 84 -0.09 10.37 -1.33
N GLY A 85 1.18 10.53 -1.67
CA GLY A 85 2.20 9.52 -1.39
C GLY A 85 3.62 10.02 -1.55
N PHE A 86 4.56 9.21 -1.11
CA PHE A 86 6.00 9.43 -1.22
C PHE A 86 6.76 8.12 -1.20
N VAL A 87 8.02 8.17 -1.61
CA VAL A 87 8.95 7.06 -1.53
C VAL A 87 9.67 7.12 -0.19
N VAL A 88 9.76 5.97 0.50
CA VAL A 88 10.48 5.85 1.77
C VAL A 88 11.44 4.66 1.70
N ARG A 89 12.59 4.76 2.36
CA ARG A 89 13.51 3.63 2.54
C ARG A 89 13.08 2.79 3.74
N TYR A 90 13.27 1.48 3.64
CA TYR A 90 12.85 0.55 4.71
C TYR A 90 13.46 0.92 6.06
N ALA A 91 14.74 1.32 6.11
CA ALA A 91 15.40 1.78 7.35
C ALA A 91 14.63 2.93 8.03
N ASP A 92 14.03 3.82 7.26
CA ASP A 92 13.28 4.97 7.78
C ASP A 92 11.88 4.61 8.29
N LEU A 93 11.38 3.41 7.97
CA LEU A 93 10.14 2.87 8.55
C LEU A 93 10.34 2.30 9.95
N LEU A 94 11.56 1.91 10.30
CA LEU A 94 11.85 1.23 11.55
C LEU A 94 11.72 2.18 12.74
N ALA A 95 11.09 1.71 13.82
CA ALA A 95 10.87 2.44 15.04
C ALA A 95 11.41 1.69 16.25
N ASN A 96 12.21 2.37 17.09
CA ASN A 96 12.86 1.77 18.26
C ASN A 96 11.96 1.77 19.51
N LYS A 97 10.89 2.55 19.53
CA LYS A 97 9.99 2.69 20.69
C LYS A 97 8.74 1.86 20.49
N LYS A 98 8.22 1.28 21.57
CA LYS A 98 6.92 0.55 21.56
C LYS A 98 5.75 1.40 21.07
N ALA A 99 5.77 2.70 21.34
CA ALA A 99 4.78 3.66 20.85
C ALA A 99 4.89 3.94 19.35
N GLY A 100 5.92 3.40 18.69
CA GLY A 100 6.16 3.62 17.27
C GLY A 100 6.55 5.06 16.93
N LYS A 101 6.51 5.37 15.65
CA LYS A 101 6.72 6.75 15.16
C LYS A 101 5.75 7.06 14.03
N THR A 102 5.35 8.32 13.91
CA THR A 102 4.56 8.79 12.76
C THR A 102 5.44 8.84 11.52
N VAL A 103 5.06 8.11 10.48
CA VAL A 103 5.70 8.15 9.16
C VAL A 103 4.76 8.78 8.14
N LEU A 104 3.50 8.38 8.13
CA LEU A 104 2.50 8.88 7.19
C LEU A 104 1.50 9.80 7.91
N ASN A 105 1.42 11.06 7.44
CA ASN A 105 0.40 11.99 7.90
C ASN A 105 -0.88 11.73 7.10
N VAL A 106 -1.91 11.23 7.76
CA VAL A 106 -3.19 10.84 7.14
C VAL A 106 -4.14 12.03 7.12
N PRO A 107 -4.58 12.51 5.94
CA PRO A 107 -5.59 13.55 5.84
C PRO A 107 -6.92 13.13 6.49
N LYS A 108 -7.71 14.14 6.93
CA LYS A 108 -9.02 13.89 7.56
C LYS A 108 -9.91 13.02 6.69
N GLY A 109 -10.43 11.94 7.24
CA GLY A 109 -11.31 10.99 6.57
C GLY A 109 -10.61 10.04 5.61
N ALA A 110 -9.31 10.21 5.39
CA ALA A 110 -8.53 9.31 4.55
C ALA A 110 -8.09 8.05 5.31
N ARG A 111 -7.71 7.03 4.56
CA ARG A 111 -7.20 5.75 5.06
C ARG A 111 -5.80 5.49 4.51
N VAL A 112 -4.99 4.81 5.31
CA VAL A 112 -3.69 4.30 4.88
C VAL A 112 -3.89 3.19 3.86
N LEU A 113 -3.18 3.26 2.74
CA LEU A 113 -3.06 2.16 1.79
C LEU A 113 -1.85 1.29 2.15
N SER A 114 -1.93 0.01 1.82
CA SER A 114 -0.80 -0.90 2.07
C SER A 114 0.45 -0.42 1.35
N PRO A 115 1.61 -0.37 2.02
CA PRO A 115 2.87 -0.02 1.38
C PRO A 115 3.17 -0.95 0.22
N GLN A 116 3.68 -0.40 -0.87
CA GLN A 116 4.03 -1.17 -2.06
C GLN A 116 5.54 -1.16 -2.27
N PRO A 117 6.18 -2.34 -2.45
CA PRO A 117 7.60 -2.41 -2.75
C PRO A 117 7.90 -1.79 -4.12
N ILE A 118 8.99 -1.06 -4.21
CA ILE A 118 9.51 -0.47 -5.43
C ILE A 118 10.81 -1.17 -5.78
N ALA A 119 10.86 -1.85 -6.93
CA ALA A 119 12.07 -2.54 -7.39
C ALA A 119 13.07 -1.57 -7.99
N SER A 120 12.62 -0.58 -8.77
CA SER A 120 13.44 0.46 -9.38
C SER A 120 12.77 1.83 -9.26
N THR A 121 13.38 2.74 -8.52
CA THR A 121 12.89 4.12 -8.42
C THR A 121 13.03 4.90 -9.73
N ALA A 122 13.91 4.46 -10.63
CA ALA A 122 14.14 5.07 -11.95
C ALA A 122 13.13 4.58 -13.00
N ASP A 123 12.76 3.30 -12.98
CA ASP A 123 12.04 2.65 -14.08
C ASP A 123 10.61 2.26 -13.76
N ASP A 124 10.28 2.04 -12.48
CA ASP A 124 8.94 1.65 -12.06
C ASP A 124 7.95 2.81 -12.18
N ARG A 125 6.68 2.46 -12.32
CA ARG A 125 5.54 3.37 -12.36
C ARG A 125 4.56 3.06 -11.25
N ILE A 126 3.79 4.07 -10.88
CA ILE A 126 2.68 3.95 -9.93
C ILE A 126 1.39 3.94 -10.73
N ALA A 127 0.54 2.96 -10.47
CA ALA A 127 -0.81 2.87 -10.97
C ALA A 127 -1.81 3.06 -9.83
N LEU A 128 -2.69 4.05 -9.97
CA LEU A 128 -3.77 4.32 -9.00
C LEU A 128 -5.11 4.19 -9.70
N VAL A 129 -6.07 3.57 -9.02
CA VAL A 129 -7.47 3.54 -9.45
C VAL A 129 -8.35 4.16 -8.38
N SER A 130 -9.26 5.07 -8.78
CA SER A 130 -10.28 5.60 -7.88
C SER A 130 -11.48 4.67 -7.78
N ASN A 131 -12.28 4.82 -6.72
CA ASN A 131 -13.55 4.11 -6.57
C ASN A 131 -14.61 4.52 -7.62
N GLU A 132 -14.34 5.54 -8.41
CA GLU A 132 -15.17 5.96 -9.55
C GLU A 132 -14.65 5.46 -10.91
N GLY A 133 -13.69 4.52 -10.90
CA GLY A 133 -13.18 3.87 -12.10
C GLY A 133 -12.29 4.74 -12.97
N ARG A 134 -11.46 5.59 -12.37
CA ARG A 134 -10.42 6.34 -13.06
C ARG A 134 -9.05 5.76 -12.71
N LEU A 135 -8.26 5.49 -13.74
CA LEU A 135 -6.91 4.95 -13.63
C LEU A 135 -5.90 5.99 -14.10
N LEU A 136 -4.85 6.19 -13.31
CA LEU A 136 -3.71 7.05 -13.64
C LEU A 136 -2.42 6.27 -13.41
N VAL A 137 -1.51 6.35 -14.37
CA VAL A 137 -0.17 5.76 -14.29
C VAL A 137 0.87 6.84 -14.51
N PHE A 138 1.85 6.96 -13.61
CA PHE A 138 2.94 7.93 -13.72
C PHE A 138 4.25 7.36 -13.14
N PRO A 139 5.44 7.90 -13.50
CA PRO A 139 6.72 7.39 -13.02
C PRO A 139 6.90 7.56 -11.51
N VAL A 140 7.45 6.54 -10.83
CA VAL A 140 7.86 6.63 -9.41
C VAL A 140 8.81 7.81 -9.20
N SER A 141 9.69 8.10 -10.16
CA SER A 141 10.67 9.19 -10.08
C SER A 141 10.07 10.58 -9.90
N GLU A 142 8.77 10.75 -10.14
CA GLU A 142 8.07 12.02 -9.90
C GLU A 142 7.66 12.23 -8.43
N LEU A 143 7.80 11.21 -7.58
CA LEU A 143 7.54 11.33 -6.15
C LEU A 143 8.82 11.66 -5.37
N PRO A 144 8.72 12.47 -4.32
CA PRO A 144 9.85 12.73 -3.44
C PRO A 144 10.16 11.52 -2.59
N GLU A 145 11.44 11.33 -2.26
CA GLU A 145 11.88 10.45 -1.20
C GLU A 145 11.82 11.23 0.13
N MET A 146 11.08 10.69 1.08
CA MET A 146 10.84 11.33 2.38
C MET A 146 10.94 10.30 3.49
N VAL A 147 11.27 10.75 4.69
CA VAL A 147 11.27 9.93 5.90
C VAL A 147 9.94 10.02 6.66
N ARG A 148 9.16 11.06 6.39
CA ARG A 148 7.90 11.34 7.08
C ARG A 148 7.11 12.42 6.32
N GLY A 149 5.79 12.33 6.34
CA GLY A 149 4.90 13.38 5.82
C GLY A 149 3.62 12.84 5.20
N LYS A 150 2.89 13.72 4.55
CA LYS A 150 1.71 13.39 3.74
C LYS A 150 2.12 12.92 2.34
N GLY A 151 3.23 13.40 1.85
CA GLY A 151 3.67 13.20 0.47
C GLY A 151 3.10 14.23 -0.50
N ASN A 152 3.36 13.98 -1.78
CA ASN A 152 2.87 14.79 -2.88
C ASN A 152 1.59 14.21 -3.48
N LYS A 153 0.79 15.07 -4.10
CA LYS A 153 -0.44 14.66 -4.78
C LYS A 153 -0.10 13.72 -5.94
N MET A 154 -0.69 12.54 -5.91
CA MET A 154 -0.60 11.52 -6.96
C MET A 154 -1.83 11.56 -7.88
N MET A 155 -3.02 11.72 -7.30
CA MET A 155 -4.29 11.83 -8.02
C MET A 155 -5.10 12.98 -7.44
N SER A 156 -5.75 13.75 -8.30
CA SER A 156 -6.60 14.87 -7.88
C SER A 156 -7.96 14.37 -7.41
N ILE A 157 -8.18 14.40 -6.10
CA ILE A 157 -9.47 14.11 -5.47
C ILE A 157 -9.76 15.24 -4.48
N PRO A 158 -10.92 15.92 -4.58
CA PRO A 158 -11.27 16.96 -3.61
C PRO A 158 -11.32 16.43 -2.18
N GLY A 159 -10.67 17.13 -1.25
CA GLY A 159 -10.56 16.69 0.15
C GLY A 159 -11.91 16.46 0.83
N ALA A 160 -12.92 17.27 0.52
CA ALA A 160 -14.28 17.08 1.04
C ALA A 160 -14.88 15.73 0.59
N ARG A 161 -14.68 15.34 -0.67
CA ARG A 161 -15.15 14.06 -1.19
C ARG A 161 -14.45 12.87 -0.54
N VAL A 162 -13.17 13.00 -0.23
CA VAL A 162 -12.43 12.00 0.56
C VAL A 162 -12.99 11.90 1.97
N ALA A 163 -13.18 13.02 2.66
CA ALA A 163 -13.68 13.07 4.03
C ALA A 163 -15.10 12.48 4.16
N GLU A 164 -15.94 12.70 3.16
CA GLU A 164 -17.31 12.15 3.06
C GLU A 164 -17.34 10.72 2.51
N ARG A 165 -16.19 10.15 2.14
CA ARG A 165 -16.05 8.82 1.55
C ARG A 165 -16.83 8.63 0.24
N VAL A 166 -16.98 9.70 -0.53
CA VAL A 166 -17.63 9.71 -1.84
C VAL A 166 -16.66 9.33 -2.95
N GLU A 167 -15.45 9.90 -2.91
CA GLU A 167 -14.38 9.60 -3.87
C GLU A 167 -13.04 9.48 -3.17
N PHE A 168 -12.30 8.44 -3.48
CA PHE A 168 -10.99 8.13 -2.91
C PHE A 168 -10.21 7.17 -3.83
N VAL A 169 -8.93 7.03 -3.58
CA VAL A 169 -8.12 6.00 -4.25
C VAL A 169 -8.49 4.63 -3.69
N GLN A 170 -9.01 3.77 -4.54
CA GLN A 170 -9.42 2.42 -4.15
C GLN A 170 -8.23 1.48 -3.96
N ASP A 171 -7.25 1.57 -4.84
CA ASP A 171 -6.04 0.74 -4.79
C ASP A 171 -4.87 1.44 -5.49
N VAL A 172 -3.67 1.07 -5.10
CA VAL A 172 -2.42 1.53 -5.67
C VAL A 172 -1.46 0.36 -5.84
N GLN A 173 -0.77 0.30 -6.97
CA GLN A 173 0.24 -0.71 -7.29
C GLN A 173 1.48 -0.06 -7.88
N VAL A 174 2.63 -0.71 -7.73
CA VAL A 174 3.86 -0.37 -8.42
C VAL A 174 4.06 -1.35 -9.56
N VAL A 175 4.24 -0.83 -10.77
CA VAL A 175 4.31 -1.60 -12.01
C VAL A 175 5.67 -1.38 -12.66
N GLY A 176 6.36 -2.45 -12.99
CA GLY A 176 7.60 -2.39 -13.80
C GLY A 176 7.31 -2.11 -15.28
N PRO A 177 8.34 -1.81 -16.08
CA PRO A 177 8.19 -1.44 -17.49
C PRO A 177 7.48 -2.48 -18.37
N ASP A 178 7.65 -3.76 -18.04
CA ASP A 178 7.12 -4.89 -18.82
C ASP A 178 5.99 -5.64 -18.12
N ASP A 179 5.61 -5.20 -16.91
CA ASP A 179 4.59 -5.84 -16.11
C ASP A 179 3.18 -5.59 -16.68
N ALA A 180 2.27 -6.51 -16.40
CA ALA A 180 0.85 -6.34 -16.66
C ALA A 180 0.09 -6.02 -15.37
N LEU A 181 -0.96 -5.21 -15.49
CA LEU A 181 -1.84 -4.83 -14.39
C LEU A 181 -3.21 -5.45 -14.61
N THR A 182 -3.72 -6.19 -13.63
CA THR A 182 -5.07 -6.73 -13.65
C THR A 182 -5.96 -5.99 -12.66
N LEU A 183 -7.10 -5.52 -13.14
CA LEU A 183 -8.14 -4.86 -12.34
C LEU A 183 -9.29 -5.84 -12.14
N TYR A 184 -9.83 -5.90 -10.93
CA TYR A 184 -10.94 -6.76 -10.54
C TYR A 184 -12.16 -5.91 -10.17
N ALA A 185 -13.31 -6.26 -10.73
CA ALA A 185 -14.59 -5.62 -10.44
C ALA A 185 -15.69 -6.68 -10.32
N GLY A 186 -15.99 -7.10 -9.09
CA GLY A 186 -16.86 -8.22 -8.80
C GLY A 186 -16.33 -9.51 -9.45
N LYS A 187 -17.12 -10.11 -10.34
CA LYS A 187 -16.72 -11.31 -11.10
C LYS A 187 -15.90 -11.02 -12.37
N ARG A 188 -15.71 -9.75 -12.71
CA ARG A 188 -15.01 -9.31 -13.91
C ARG A 188 -13.57 -8.99 -13.60
N HIS A 189 -12.69 -9.23 -14.57
CA HIS A 189 -11.32 -8.78 -14.53
C HIS A 189 -10.89 -8.22 -15.89
N LEU A 190 -9.96 -7.30 -15.86
CA LEU A 190 -9.37 -6.67 -17.04
C LEU A 190 -7.86 -6.66 -16.85
N THR A 191 -7.14 -7.32 -17.74
CA THR A 191 -5.68 -7.31 -17.74
C THR A 191 -5.16 -6.32 -18.78
N LEU A 192 -4.40 -5.34 -18.32
CA LEU A 192 -3.74 -4.34 -19.13
C LEU A 192 -2.25 -4.70 -19.24
N LYS A 193 -1.81 -5.07 -20.44
CA LYS A 193 -0.39 -5.27 -20.74
C LYS A 193 0.34 -3.92 -20.79
N ALA A 194 1.66 -3.93 -20.81
CA ALA A 194 2.47 -2.72 -20.82
C ALA A 194 2.02 -1.70 -21.89
N GLY A 195 1.73 -2.15 -23.11
CA GLY A 195 1.22 -1.28 -24.18
C GLY A 195 -0.18 -0.71 -23.90
N ASP A 196 -1.06 -1.48 -23.27
CA ASP A 196 -2.43 -1.02 -22.92
C ASP A 196 -2.38 0.02 -21.79
N LEU A 197 -1.42 -0.10 -20.88
CA LEU A 197 -1.23 0.84 -19.78
C LEU A 197 -0.86 2.25 -20.26
N GLU A 198 -0.25 2.38 -21.44
CA GLU A 198 0.11 3.69 -22.01
C GLU A 198 -1.07 4.62 -22.19
N HIS A 199 -2.26 4.07 -22.43
CA HIS A 199 -3.51 4.86 -22.49
C HIS A 199 -3.82 5.60 -21.19
N TYR A 200 -3.34 5.08 -20.07
CA TYR A 200 -3.57 5.62 -18.72
C TYR A 200 -2.38 6.42 -18.19
N TYR A 201 -1.33 6.58 -18.97
CA TYR A 201 -0.21 7.44 -18.61
C TYR A 201 -0.69 8.89 -18.60
N GLY A 202 -0.31 9.60 -17.56
CA GLY A 202 -0.68 10.99 -17.39
C GLY A 202 0.23 11.70 -16.41
N GLU A 203 0.03 13.00 -16.34
CA GLU A 203 0.73 13.86 -15.40
C GLU A 203 0.31 13.54 -13.97
N ARG A 204 1.29 13.40 -13.09
CA ARG A 204 1.06 13.19 -11.66
C ARG A 204 0.14 14.29 -11.10
N GLY A 205 -0.82 13.88 -10.29
CA GLY A 205 -1.76 14.82 -9.67
C GLY A 205 -2.99 15.15 -10.52
N ARG A 206 -3.16 14.53 -11.68
CA ARG A 206 -4.39 14.61 -12.48
C ARG A 206 -5.41 13.57 -12.04
N ARG A 207 -6.58 13.57 -12.63
CA ARG A 207 -7.67 12.65 -12.27
C ARG A 207 -7.55 11.25 -12.86
N GLY A 208 -6.77 11.09 -13.91
CA GLY A 208 -6.70 9.86 -14.69
C GLY A 208 -7.82 9.70 -15.72
N ALA A 209 -7.74 8.63 -16.50
CA ALA A 209 -8.69 8.29 -17.54
C ALA A 209 -9.76 7.31 -17.04
N LYS A 210 -10.96 7.39 -17.60
CA LYS A 210 -12.04 6.46 -17.28
C LYS A 210 -11.73 5.06 -17.82
N LEU A 211 -11.96 4.06 -16.99
CA LEU A 211 -11.90 2.65 -17.36
C LEU A 211 -13.11 2.27 -18.25
N PRO A 212 -13.01 1.17 -19.01
CA PRO A 212 -14.12 0.66 -19.82
C PRO A 212 -15.38 0.38 -19.00
N ARG A 213 -16.51 0.31 -19.68
CA ARG A 213 -17.79 -0.05 -19.08
C ARG A 213 -17.70 -1.38 -18.33
N GLY A 214 -18.19 -1.39 -17.10
CA GLY A 214 -18.12 -2.54 -16.18
C GLY A 214 -16.97 -2.47 -15.19
N PHE A 215 -16.10 -1.45 -15.29
CA PHE A 215 -14.97 -1.19 -14.36
C PHE A 215 -15.07 0.19 -13.66
N GLN A 216 -16.29 0.69 -13.49
CA GLN A 216 -16.53 1.93 -12.72
C GLN A 216 -16.32 1.73 -11.22
N ASN A 217 -16.46 0.49 -10.73
CA ASN A 217 -16.26 0.12 -9.32
C ASN A 217 -15.21 -1.00 -9.24
N VAL A 218 -13.95 -0.62 -9.29
CA VAL A 218 -12.83 -1.57 -9.14
C VAL A 218 -12.66 -1.92 -7.66
N ASP A 219 -12.54 -3.21 -7.36
CA ASP A 219 -12.33 -3.70 -5.99
C ASP A 219 -10.84 -3.70 -5.62
N ALA A 220 -10.00 -4.16 -6.53
CA ALA A 220 -8.57 -4.30 -6.32
C ALA A 220 -7.81 -4.41 -7.65
N MET A 221 -6.49 -4.25 -7.57
CA MET A 221 -5.56 -4.49 -8.67
C MET A 221 -4.49 -5.49 -8.24
N SER A 222 -3.94 -6.21 -9.20
CA SER A 222 -2.75 -7.04 -9.03
C SER A 222 -1.76 -6.84 -10.16
N VAL A 223 -0.48 -7.06 -9.90
CA VAL A 223 0.59 -6.92 -10.88
C VAL A 223 1.11 -8.31 -11.25
N GLU A 224 1.13 -8.61 -12.54
CA GLU A 224 1.80 -9.77 -13.10
C GLU A 224 3.21 -9.35 -13.54
N ARG A 225 4.21 -9.77 -12.77
CA ARG A 225 5.59 -9.43 -13.05
C ARG A 225 6.12 -10.32 -14.15
N LYS A 226 6.69 -9.70 -15.18
CA LYS A 226 7.55 -10.40 -16.15
C LYS A 226 8.95 -10.45 -15.56
N GLY A 227 9.37 -11.67 -15.20
CA GLY A 227 10.72 -11.96 -14.72
C GLY A 227 11.79 -11.79 -15.80
#